data_bc7adaee057ccfb0c22de37d1bf55429
#
_entry.id   bc7adaee057ccfb0c22de37d1bf55429
#
_cell.length_a   1.000
_cell.length_b   1.000
_cell.length_c   1.000
_cell.angle_alpha   90.00
_cell.angle_beta   90.00
_cell.angle_gamma   90.00
#
_symmetry.space_group_name_H-M   'P 1'
#
loop_
_entity.id
_entity.type
_entity.pdbx_description
1 polymer ?
#
loop_
_entity_poly.entity_id
_entity_poly.type
_entity_poly.pdbx_seq_one_letter_code
_entity_poly.pdbx_strand_id
1 'polypeptide(L)'
;TANTIANWLEYTQLVQRNGAKSISISSGKVDEVNYLINKRWDFINRPEDHEYFQRKYGLDPYHQKDTRNLINTSTVTSEIIETQRIRQAFIALSMCKPVSRINSEIIKEIADRTGTNKNLVEKTIYKEYPRGAIGGFLSNYYEMAFKGRDECKEFEIATTSIFSEVFGFEAKHLGQTGSKSAPDILLISDNQKYQAIIDNKAYSEYSISGDHHNRMVHNYLEHITGYSNCSYPIGFFSYIAGGFTKNIDKQIQKEVNESGICGSAINVSNMIRLVENNQKKHLTHQSIKDLFSINRQIVLSDFE
;
A
#
# COMPACT_ATOMS: atom_id res chain seq x y z
N THR A 1 -33.61 9.21 -11.23
CA THR A 1 -33.78 9.03 -9.76
C THR A 1 -33.47 7.63 -9.28
N ALA A 2 -34.08 6.54 -9.82
CA ALA A 2 -33.78 5.16 -9.38
C ALA A 2 -32.30 4.80 -9.56
N ASN A 3 -31.70 5.21 -10.67
CA ASN A 3 -30.30 4.96 -10.96
C ASN A 3 -29.36 5.72 -10.00
N THR A 4 -29.74 6.91 -9.59
CA THR A 4 -28.99 7.71 -8.61
C THR A 4 -29.00 7.07 -7.23
N ILE A 5 -30.17 6.58 -6.79
CA ILE A 5 -30.29 5.85 -5.52
C ILE A 5 -29.48 4.55 -5.55
N ALA A 6 -29.55 3.81 -6.66
CA ALA A 6 -28.75 2.59 -6.83
C ALA A 6 -27.24 2.86 -6.80
N ASN A 7 -26.78 3.96 -7.41
CA ASN A 7 -25.38 4.38 -7.32
C ASN A 7 -24.95 4.71 -5.88
N TRP A 8 -25.80 5.42 -5.14
CA TRP A 8 -25.51 5.74 -3.74
C TRP A 8 -25.45 4.47 -2.87
N LEU A 9 -26.39 3.55 -3.06
CA LEU A 9 -26.39 2.27 -2.34
C LEU A 9 -25.14 1.43 -2.67
N GLU A 10 -24.73 1.39 -3.94
CA GLU A 10 -23.50 0.70 -4.35
C GLU A 10 -22.24 1.36 -3.75
N TYR A 11 -22.22 2.70 -3.69
CA TYR A 11 -21.14 3.45 -3.07
C TYR A 11 -20.97 3.13 -1.56
N THR A 12 -22.02 2.72 -0.86
CA THR A 12 -21.94 2.24 0.52
C THR A 12 -21.20 0.91 0.66
N GLN A 13 -20.98 0.19 -0.44
CA GLN A 13 -20.45 -1.18 -0.48
C GLN A 13 -21.34 -2.23 0.22
N LEU A 14 -22.53 -1.85 0.69
CA LEU A 14 -23.49 -2.77 1.28
C LEU A 14 -24.24 -3.59 0.24
N VAL A 15 -24.33 -3.06 -0.97
CA VAL A 15 -24.99 -3.71 -2.10
C VAL A 15 -24.10 -3.69 -3.34
N GLN A 16 -24.36 -4.62 -4.25
CA GLN A 16 -23.71 -4.71 -5.55
C GLN A 16 -24.76 -4.85 -6.66
N ARG A 17 -24.47 -4.30 -7.83
CA ARG A 17 -25.33 -4.48 -9.01
C ARG A 17 -25.02 -5.79 -9.71
N ASN A 18 -26.07 -6.51 -10.06
CA ASN A 18 -25.99 -7.70 -10.90
C ASN A 18 -26.54 -7.35 -12.30
N GLY A 19 -25.70 -6.73 -13.13
CA GLY A 19 -26.13 -6.21 -14.42
C GLY A 19 -27.02 -4.96 -14.30
N ALA A 20 -27.78 -4.66 -15.36
CA ALA A 20 -28.57 -3.42 -15.44
C ALA A 20 -29.88 -3.41 -14.65
N LYS A 21 -30.34 -4.54 -14.12
CA LYS A 21 -31.73 -4.70 -13.63
C LYS A 21 -31.88 -5.18 -12.18
N SER A 22 -30.84 -5.59 -11.50
CA SER A 22 -30.94 -6.12 -10.13
C SER A 22 -29.82 -5.65 -9.23
N ILE A 23 -30.14 -5.56 -7.95
CA ILE A 23 -29.21 -5.23 -6.86
C ILE A 23 -29.30 -6.36 -5.84
N SER A 24 -28.17 -6.82 -5.34
CA SER A 24 -28.09 -7.77 -4.23
C SER A 24 -27.25 -7.21 -3.08
N ILE A 25 -27.43 -7.73 -1.88
CA ILE A 25 -26.56 -7.42 -0.74
C ILE A 25 -25.18 -7.99 -1.04
N SER A 26 -24.12 -7.21 -0.77
CA SER A 26 -22.73 -7.62 -0.94
C SER A 26 -22.41 -8.82 -0.04
N SER A 27 -21.62 -9.75 -0.55
CA SER A 27 -21.18 -10.92 0.22
C SER A 27 -20.48 -10.48 1.53
N GLY A 28 -20.86 -11.09 2.65
CA GLY A 28 -20.33 -10.74 3.98
C GLY A 28 -20.92 -9.48 4.63
N LYS A 29 -21.87 -8.77 3.97
CA LYS A 29 -22.51 -7.55 4.50
C LYS A 29 -23.95 -7.76 5.00
N VAL A 30 -24.42 -9.00 5.02
CA VAL A 30 -25.82 -9.33 5.39
C VAL A 30 -26.12 -8.89 6.83
N ASP A 31 -25.23 -9.15 7.78
CA ASP A 31 -25.44 -8.80 9.19
C ASP A 31 -25.45 -7.29 9.41
N GLU A 32 -24.55 -6.55 8.72
CA GLU A 32 -24.50 -5.09 8.77
C GLU A 32 -25.77 -4.47 8.17
N VAL A 33 -26.25 -5.00 7.05
CA VAL A 33 -27.51 -4.57 6.42
C VAL A 33 -28.70 -4.85 7.34
N ASN A 34 -28.78 -6.05 7.94
CA ASN A 34 -29.83 -6.41 8.88
C ASN A 34 -29.82 -5.50 10.12
N TYR A 35 -28.63 -5.18 10.65
CA TYR A 35 -28.50 -4.21 11.74
C TYR A 35 -29.07 -2.84 11.34
N LEU A 36 -28.71 -2.33 10.16
CA LEU A 36 -29.17 -1.03 9.67
C LEU A 36 -30.69 -1.00 9.42
N ILE A 37 -31.25 -2.05 8.86
CA ILE A 37 -32.70 -2.15 8.60
C ILE A 37 -33.51 -2.21 9.92
N ASN A 38 -33.00 -2.92 10.91
CA ASN A 38 -33.67 -3.08 12.20
C ASN A 38 -33.46 -1.89 13.15
N LYS A 39 -32.53 -1.00 12.85
CA LYS A 39 -32.31 0.19 13.65
C LYS A 39 -33.42 1.21 13.39
N ARG A 40 -34.02 1.70 14.48
CA ARG A 40 -34.98 2.80 14.38
C ARG A 40 -34.22 4.10 14.05
N TRP A 41 -34.59 4.72 12.94
CA TRP A 41 -34.02 5.98 12.48
C TRP A 41 -35.02 7.11 12.75
N ASP A 42 -34.62 8.12 13.52
CA ASP A 42 -35.41 9.32 13.70
C ASP A 42 -35.06 10.31 12.58
N PHE A 43 -36.05 10.60 11.74
CA PHE A 43 -35.86 11.62 10.71
C PHE A 43 -35.75 13.01 11.33
N ILE A 44 -34.95 13.87 10.72
CA ILE A 44 -34.81 15.25 11.16
C ILE A 44 -36.00 16.10 10.70
N ASN A 45 -36.44 17.01 11.58
CA ASN A 45 -37.53 17.94 11.28
C ASN A 45 -37.02 19.23 10.61
N ARG A 46 -35.75 19.31 10.22
CA ARG A 46 -35.08 20.47 9.63
C ARG A 46 -34.34 20.06 8.36
N PRO A 47 -35.04 19.71 7.26
CA PRO A 47 -34.41 19.21 6.05
C PRO A 47 -33.58 20.31 5.33
N GLU A 48 -33.86 21.57 5.56
CA GLU A 48 -33.14 22.73 5.03
C GLU A 48 -31.84 23.06 5.78
N ASP A 49 -31.65 22.51 6.98
CA ASP A 49 -30.43 22.68 7.75
C ASP A 49 -29.39 21.63 7.37
N HIS A 50 -28.61 21.92 6.32
CA HIS A 50 -27.59 21.01 5.79
C HIS A 50 -26.50 20.66 6.81
N GLU A 51 -26.14 21.61 7.67
CA GLU A 51 -25.12 21.37 8.69
C GLU A 51 -25.63 20.43 9.78
N TYR A 52 -26.88 20.63 10.22
CA TYR A 52 -27.56 19.74 11.17
C TYR A 52 -27.66 18.33 10.60
N PHE A 53 -28.06 18.20 9.32
CA PHE A 53 -28.15 16.93 8.63
C PHE A 53 -26.82 16.19 8.59
N GLN A 54 -25.74 16.88 8.14
CA GLN A 54 -24.40 16.29 8.06
C GLN A 54 -23.84 15.87 9.41
N ARG A 55 -24.14 16.62 10.47
CA ARG A 55 -23.69 16.29 11.82
C ARG A 55 -24.43 15.09 12.41
N LYS A 56 -25.73 14.98 12.13
CA LYS A 56 -26.56 13.88 12.66
C LYS A 56 -26.34 12.57 11.92
N TYR A 57 -26.17 12.63 10.61
CA TYR A 57 -26.06 11.44 9.75
C TYR A 57 -24.67 11.25 9.14
N GLY A 58 -23.69 12.07 9.54
CA GLY A 58 -22.30 11.89 9.11
C GLY A 58 -21.74 10.52 9.45
N LEU A 59 -20.91 10.02 8.58
CA LEU A 59 -20.55 8.63 8.30
C LEU A 59 -19.99 7.78 9.44
N ASP A 60 -19.69 8.34 10.63
CA ASP A 60 -19.07 7.55 11.68
C ASP A 60 -19.75 7.80 13.03
N PRO A 61 -20.31 6.75 13.69
CA PRO A 61 -20.86 6.87 15.04
C PRO A 61 -19.87 7.46 16.05
N TYR A 62 -18.58 7.21 15.88
CA TYR A 62 -17.52 7.76 16.73
C TYR A 62 -17.21 9.23 16.42
N HIS A 63 -17.64 9.75 15.26
CA HIS A 63 -17.46 11.13 14.83
C HIS A 63 -18.76 11.93 14.77
N GLN A 64 -19.87 11.37 15.26
CA GLN A 64 -21.12 12.12 15.41
C GLN A 64 -20.87 13.29 16.39
N LYS A 65 -20.91 14.50 15.87
CA LYS A 65 -20.84 15.70 16.71
C LYS A 65 -22.14 15.87 17.48
N ASP A 66 -22.01 16.30 18.72
CA ASP A 66 -23.17 16.66 19.54
C ASP A 66 -23.93 17.81 18.86
N THR A 67 -25.16 17.53 18.43
CA THR A 67 -26.01 18.50 17.74
C THR A 67 -26.76 19.45 18.69
N ARG A 68 -26.70 19.21 20.01
CA ARG A 68 -27.40 20.02 21.03
C ARG A 68 -26.96 21.47 21.08
N ASN A 69 -25.71 21.74 20.72
CA ASN A 69 -25.09 23.08 20.74
C ASN A 69 -25.04 23.78 19.38
N LEU A 70 -25.70 23.23 18.34
CA LEU A 70 -25.68 23.80 16.99
C LEU A 70 -26.25 25.21 16.87
N ILE A 71 -27.18 25.57 17.78
CA ILE A 71 -27.81 26.91 17.80
C ILE A 71 -26.79 28.00 18.21
N ASN A 72 -25.73 27.61 18.91
CA ASN A 72 -24.69 28.51 19.44
C ASN A 72 -23.36 28.46 18.68
N THR A 73 -23.24 27.61 17.64
CA THR A 73 -21.96 27.40 16.94
C THR A 73 -21.88 28.14 15.62
N SER A 74 -21.82 29.45 15.68
CA SER A 74 -21.12 30.23 14.64
C SER A 74 -19.58 30.10 14.75
N THR A 75 -19.08 29.38 15.70
CA THR A 75 -17.65 29.11 15.90
C THR A 75 -17.31 27.66 15.54
N VAL A 76 -17.13 27.39 14.23
CA VAL A 76 -16.15 26.41 13.82
C VAL A 76 -14.83 26.97 14.32
N THR A 77 -14.32 26.44 15.42
CA THR A 77 -13.05 26.94 15.99
C THR A 77 -11.97 26.71 14.94
N SER A 78 -11.02 27.63 14.82
CA SER A 78 -9.85 27.49 13.94
C SER A 78 -9.16 26.13 14.14
N GLU A 79 -9.12 25.63 15.37
CA GLU A 79 -8.59 24.32 15.75
C GLU A 79 -9.31 23.14 15.06
N ILE A 80 -10.61 23.21 14.85
CA ILE A 80 -11.35 22.15 14.13
C ILE A 80 -10.98 22.15 12.65
N ILE A 81 -10.86 23.32 12.04
CA ILE A 81 -10.45 23.46 10.64
C ILE A 81 -9.01 22.96 10.47
N GLU A 82 -8.11 23.34 11.35
CA GLU A 82 -6.72 22.91 11.33
C GLU A 82 -6.60 21.40 11.52
N THR A 83 -7.32 20.82 12.46
CA THR A 83 -7.36 19.37 12.68
C THR A 83 -7.86 18.62 11.43
N GLN A 84 -8.87 19.14 10.75
CA GLN A 84 -9.36 18.58 9.49
C GLN A 84 -8.30 18.65 8.37
N ARG A 85 -7.59 19.76 8.25
CA ARG A 85 -6.49 19.92 7.28
C ARG A 85 -5.37 18.94 7.56
N ILE A 86 -4.99 18.75 8.84
CA ILE A 86 -3.99 17.77 9.27
C ILE A 86 -4.41 16.37 8.85
N ARG A 87 -5.66 15.96 9.11
CA ARG A 87 -6.18 14.63 8.71
C ARG A 87 -6.11 14.42 7.21
N GLN A 88 -6.60 15.38 6.44
CA GLN A 88 -6.58 15.29 4.97
C GLN A 88 -5.16 15.20 4.42
N ALA A 89 -4.24 16.00 4.95
CA ALA A 89 -2.84 15.96 4.54
C ALA A 89 -2.17 14.63 4.91
N PHE A 90 -2.47 14.08 6.10
CA PHE A 90 -1.93 12.80 6.55
C PHE A 90 -2.48 11.64 5.72
N ILE A 91 -3.79 11.60 5.45
CA ILE A 91 -4.41 10.59 4.58
C ILE A 91 -3.81 10.66 3.18
N ALA A 92 -3.70 11.86 2.59
CA ALA A 92 -3.10 12.03 1.28
C ALA A 92 -1.63 11.55 1.24
N LEU A 93 -0.84 11.84 2.28
CA LEU A 93 0.52 11.37 2.42
C LEU A 93 0.57 9.84 2.53
N SER A 94 -0.29 9.24 3.35
CA SER A 94 -0.35 7.80 3.58
C SER A 94 -0.85 6.99 2.38
N MET A 95 -1.43 7.62 1.39
CA MET A 95 -1.77 6.98 0.10
C MET A 95 -0.56 6.93 -0.84
N CYS A 96 0.38 7.85 -0.70
CA CYS A 96 1.57 7.96 -1.55
C CYS A 96 2.81 7.29 -0.94
N LYS A 97 2.88 7.19 0.39
CA LYS A 97 4.01 6.62 1.14
C LYS A 97 3.53 5.56 2.14
N PRO A 98 4.29 4.48 2.36
CA PRO A 98 3.93 3.45 3.34
C PRO A 98 4.23 3.93 4.77
N VAL A 99 3.35 4.74 5.34
CA VAL A 99 3.49 5.26 6.70
C VAL A 99 3.24 4.16 7.72
N SER A 100 4.24 3.33 7.98
CA SER A 100 4.19 2.24 8.97
C SER A 100 4.40 2.73 10.40
N ARG A 101 5.11 3.85 10.58
CA ARG A 101 5.38 4.52 11.87
C ARG A 101 5.38 6.03 11.68
N ILE A 102 4.93 6.72 12.74
CA ILE A 102 4.98 8.18 12.79
C ILE A 102 6.35 8.61 13.31
N ASN A 103 7.01 9.46 12.57
CA ASN A 103 8.29 10.06 12.93
C ASN A 103 8.25 11.59 12.82
N SER A 104 9.33 12.24 13.24
CA SER A 104 9.45 13.70 13.22
C SER A 104 9.42 14.30 11.82
N GLU A 105 9.83 13.54 10.79
CA GLU A 105 9.84 13.99 9.40
C GLU A 105 8.44 14.05 8.84
N ILE A 106 7.60 13.03 9.10
CA ILE A 106 6.18 13.01 8.74
C ILE A 106 5.44 14.16 9.41
N ILE A 107 5.68 14.39 10.71
CA ILE A 107 5.09 15.50 11.44
C ILE A 107 5.48 16.84 10.81
N LYS A 108 6.76 17.02 10.47
CA LYS A 108 7.26 18.21 9.81
C LYS A 108 6.62 18.39 8.41
N GLU A 109 6.61 17.34 7.59
CA GLU A 109 6.04 17.37 6.25
C GLU A 109 4.57 17.81 6.28
N ILE A 110 3.79 17.30 7.24
CA ILE A 110 2.38 17.67 7.37
C ILE A 110 2.23 19.09 7.89
N ALA A 111 3.05 19.51 8.85
CA ALA A 111 3.05 20.91 9.33
C ALA A 111 3.36 21.88 8.20
N ASP A 112 4.37 21.59 7.38
CA ASP A 112 4.76 22.40 6.23
C ASP A 112 3.64 22.45 5.16
N ARG A 113 2.99 21.33 4.87
CA ARG A 113 1.89 21.25 3.89
C ARG A 113 0.62 21.98 4.34
N THR A 114 0.34 21.95 5.64
CA THR A 114 -0.91 22.53 6.18
C THR A 114 -0.75 23.96 6.67
N GLY A 115 0.48 24.41 6.88
CA GLY A 115 0.79 25.68 7.56
C GLY A 115 0.40 25.67 9.04
N THR A 116 0.23 24.50 9.64
CA THR A 116 -0.27 24.33 11.01
C THR A 116 0.88 24.14 12.00
N ASN A 117 0.66 24.57 13.25
CA ASN A 117 1.65 24.39 14.32
C ASN A 117 2.02 22.91 14.52
N LYS A 118 3.32 22.62 14.53
CA LYS A 118 3.88 21.27 14.66
C LYS A 118 3.33 20.50 15.88
N ASN A 119 3.15 21.16 17.03
CA ASN A 119 2.62 20.53 18.23
C ASN A 119 1.16 20.07 18.06
N LEU A 120 0.35 20.85 17.33
CA LEU A 120 -1.04 20.46 17.03
C LEU A 120 -1.06 19.28 16.05
N VAL A 121 -0.18 19.29 15.05
CA VAL A 121 -0.01 18.17 14.11
C VAL A 121 0.37 16.91 14.86
N GLU A 122 1.40 16.97 15.69
CA GLU A 122 1.88 15.84 16.49
C GLU A 122 0.78 15.28 17.39
N LYS A 123 0.13 16.13 18.18
CA LYS A 123 -0.98 15.73 19.06
C LYS A 123 -2.12 15.07 18.30
N THR A 124 -2.48 15.62 17.14
CA THR A 124 -3.58 15.10 16.32
C THR A 124 -3.22 13.73 15.73
N ILE A 125 -2.05 13.61 15.13
CA ILE A 125 -1.64 12.38 14.45
C ILE A 125 -1.41 11.24 15.44
N TYR A 126 -0.69 11.44 16.53
CA TYR A 126 -0.49 10.39 17.54
C TYR A 126 -1.80 9.95 18.22
N LYS A 127 -2.76 10.87 18.36
CA LYS A 127 -4.08 10.53 18.91
C LYS A 127 -4.91 9.65 17.95
N GLU A 128 -4.90 9.98 16.67
CA GLU A 128 -5.82 9.37 15.69
C GLU A 128 -5.21 8.21 14.91
N TYR A 129 -3.89 8.25 14.71
CA TYR A 129 -3.16 7.26 13.92
C TYR A 129 -1.93 6.72 14.67
N PRO A 130 -2.06 6.21 15.89
CA PRO A 130 -0.92 5.83 16.75
C PRO A 130 -0.04 4.72 16.14
N ARG A 131 -0.57 3.99 15.15
CA ARG A 131 0.13 2.90 14.45
C ARG A 131 0.49 3.24 12.99
N GLY A 132 0.40 4.53 12.61
CA GLY A 132 0.51 4.93 11.22
C GLY A 132 -0.73 4.60 10.39
N ALA A 133 -0.63 4.73 9.08
CA ALA A 133 -1.72 4.46 8.13
C ALA A 133 -1.13 3.92 6.83
N ILE A 134 -0.90 2.62 6.76
CA ILE A 134 -0.31 1.98 5.57
C ILE A 134 -1.38 1.41 4.60
N GLY A 135 -2.61 1.20 5.07
CA GLY A 135 -3.64 0.49 4.31
C GLY A 135 -3.99 1.15 2.97
N GLY A 136 -4.09 2.48 2.93
CA GLY A 136 -4.36 3.21 1.68
C GLY A 136 -3.25 3.02 0.65
N PHE A 137 -2.00 3.09 1.07
CA PHE A 137 -0.84 2.81 0.21
C PHE A 137 -0.86 1.37 -0.33
N LEU A 138 -1.12 0.38 0.52
CA LEU A 138 -1.15 -1.03 0.11
C LEU A 138 -2.30 -1.32 -0.87
N SER A 139 -3.43 -0.62 -0.74
CA SER A 139 -4.53 -0.73 -1.70
C SER A 139 -4.12 -0.21 -3.07
N ASN A 140 -3.49 0.97 -3.15
CA ASN A 140 -2.96 1.52 -4.39
C ASN A 140 -1.84 0.63 -4.98
N TYR A 141 -0.96 0.13 -4.12
CA TYR A 141 0.10 -0.79 -4.52
C TYR A 141 -0.44 -2.05 -5.19
N TYR A 142 -1.52 -2.62 -4.63
CA TYR A 142 -2.20 -3.75 -5.24
C TYR A 142 -2.71 -3.42 -6.64
N GLU A 143 -3.38 -2.28 -6.82
CA GLU A 143 -3.92 -1.88 -8.12
C GLU A 143 -2.82 -1.66 -9.19
N MET A 144 -1.71 -1.01 -8.82
CA MET A 144 -0.58 -0.73 -9.73
C MET A 144 -0.02 -2.02 -10.33
N ALA A 145 0.00 -3.13 -9.59
CA ALA A 145 0.52 -4.42 -10.06
C ALA A 145 -0.29 -5.03 -11.22
N PHE A 146 -1.49 -4.52 -11.52
CA PHE A 146 -2.37 -5.02 -12.59
C PHE A 146 -2.58 -4.02 -13.74
N LYS A 147 -2.02 -2.81 -13.66
CA LYS A 147 -2.24 -1.76 -14.66
C LYS A 147 -1.25 -1.76 -15.83
N GLY A 148 -0.35 -2.72 -15.88
CA GLY A 148 0.57 -2.89 -16.99
C GLY A 148 1.52 -1.71 -17.17
N ARG A 149 1.68 -1.25 -18.43
CA ARG A 149 2.64 -0.19 -18.78
C ARG A 149 2.28 1.19 -18.21
N ASP A 150 1.02 1.42 -17.91
CA ASP A 150 0.54 2.76 -17.53
C ASP A 150 1.03 3.17 -16.13
N GLU A 151 1.24 2.21 -15.23
CA GLU A 151 1.69 2.46 -13.86
C GLU A 151 2.90 1.59 -13.44
N CYS A 152 3.66 1.04 -14.40
CA CYS A 152 4.82 0.19 -14.08
C CYS A 152 5.87 0.94 -13.25
N LYS A 153 6.13 2.21 -13.57
CA LYS A 153 7.08 3.05 -12.85
C LYS A 153 6.62 3.37 -11.43
N GLU A 154 5.33 3.69 -11.26
CA GLU A 154 4.72 3.92 -9.96
C GLU A 154 4.79 2.66 -9.10
N PHE A 155 4.60 1.49 -9.69
CA PHE A 155 4.74 0.20 -9.01
C PHE A 155 6.18 -0.07 -8.54
N GLU A 156 7.19 0.24 -9.37
CA GLU A 156 8.60 0.16 -9.01
C GLU A 156 8.95 1.12 -7.85
N ILE A 157 8.51 2.38 -7.92
CA ILE A 157 8.72 3.39 -6.87
C ILE A 157 8.04 2.97 -5.57
N ALA A 158 6.80 2.46 -5.65
CA ALA A 158 6.07 1.99 -4.49
C ALA A 158 6.76 0.78 -3.83
N THR A 159 7.28 -0.15 -4.63
CA THR A 159 8.08 -1.28 -4.13
C THR A 159 9.36 -0.81 -3.47
N THR A 160 10.07 0.14 -4.08
CA THR A 160 11.27 0.76 -3.49
C THR A 160 10.95 1.36 -2.12
N SER A 161 9.81 2.07 -2.01
CA SER A 161 9.36 2.66 -0.75
C SER A 161 9.01 1.62 0.32
N ILE A 162 8.46 0.46 -0.06
CA ILE A 162 8.23 -0.64 0.88
C ILE A 162 9.56 -1.15 1.43
N PHE A 163 10.54 -1.41 0.58
CA PHE A 163 11.82 -1.92 1.05
C PHE A 163 12.60 -0.91 1.90
N SER A 164 12.54 0.38 1.58
CA SER A 164 13.21 1.42 2.37
C SER A 164 12.47 1.75 3.68
N GLU A 165 11.19 2.08 3.61
CA GLU A 165 10.45 2.64 4.76
C GLU A 165 9.89 1.56 5.70
N VAL A 166 9.58 0.36 5.18
CA VAL A 166 8.98 -0.72 5.98
C VAL A 166 10.04 -1.72 6.43
N PHE A 167 10.91 -2.16 5.53
CA PHE A 167 11.94 -3.16 5.84
C PHE A 167 13.30 -2.56 6.20
N GLY A 168 13.52 -1.26 5.96
CA GLY A 168 14.70 -0.54 6.40
C GLY A 168 15.96 -0.75 5.55
N PHE A 169 15.82 -1.19 4.30
CA PHE A 169 16.95 -1.29 3.36
C PHE A 169 17.36 0.08 2.82
N GLU A 170 18.62 0.24 2.45
CA GLU A 170 18.98 1.24 1.46
C GLU A 170 18.49 0.75 0.09
N ALA A 171 17.34 1.25 -0.37
CA ALA A 171 16.70 0.85 -1.62
C ALA A 171 16.86 1.95 -2.67
N LYS A 172 17.35 1.58 -3.86
CA LYS A 172 17.57 2.50 -4.99
C LYS A 172 16.69 2.09 -6.18
N HIS A 173 15.83 2.99 -6.63
CA HIS A 173 15.09 2.83 -7.88
C HIS A 173 16.02 3.14 -9.06
N LEU A 174 16.25 2.17 -9.92
CA LEU A 174 17.17 2.26 -11.07
C LEU A 174 16.46 2.31 -12.43
N GLY A 175 15.18 1.93 -12.47
CA GLY A 175 14.38 1.83 -13.69
C GLY A 175 14.26 3.11 -14.52
N GLN A 176 14.64 4.27 -13.97
CA GLN A 176 14.61 5.57 -14.67
C GLN A 176 15.86 5.88 -15.51
N THR A 177 16.91 5.08 -15.45
CA THR A 177 18.19 5.41 -16.11
C THR A 177 18.16 5.32 -17.62
N GLY A 178 17.01 4.93 -18.22
CA GLY A 178 16.86 4.75 -19.65
C GLY A 178 17.68 3.61 -20.25
N SER A 179 18.50 2.96 -19.42
CA SER A 179 19.29 1.81 -19.79
C SER A 179 18.45 0.54 -19.67
N LYS A 180 18.22 -0.15 -20.79
CA LYS A 180 17.59 -1.48 -20.80
C LYS A 180 18.36 -2.55 -20.04
N SER A 181 19.53 -2.20 -19.51
CA SER A 181 20.46 -3.09 -18.83
C SER A 181 20.48 -2.92 -17.31
N ALA A 182 19.70 -2.02 -16.73
CA ALA A 182 19.59 -1.85 -15.27
C ALA A 182 18.38 -2.60 -14.71
N PRO A 183 18.49 -3.21 -13.51
CA PRO A 183 17.34 -3.74 -12.78
C PRO A 183 16.43 -2.60 -12.30
N ASP A 184 15.18 -2.92 -11.93
CA ASP A 184 14.25 -1.91 -11.45
C ASP A 184 14.70 -1.36 -10.09
N ILE A 185 15.08 -2.23 -9.15
CA ILE A 185 15.42 -1.86 -7.78
C ILE A 185 16.66 -2.60 -7.30
N LEU A 186 17.57 -1.86 -6.68
CA LEU A 186 18.71 -2.38 -5.95
C LEU A 186 18.50 -2.19 -4.45
N LEU A 187 18.67 -3.25 -3.68
CA LEU A 187 18.64 -3.24 -2.22
C LEU A 187 20.05 -3.44 -1.66
N ILE A 188 20.39 -2.67 -0.62
CA ILE A 188 21.67 -2.80 0.10
C ILE A 188 21.35 -2.98 1.59
N SER A 189 21.91 -4.02 2.18
CA SER A 189 21.83 -4.31 3.60
C SER A 189 23.19 -4.11 4.25
N ASP A 190 23.42 -2.95 4.86
CA ASP A 190 24.69 -2.65 5.54
C ASP A 190 24.91 -3.50 6.78
N ASN A 191 23.86 -3.85 7.50
CA ASN A 191 23.94 -4.65 8.72
C ASN A 191 24.20 -6.14 8.45
N GLN A 192 23.78 -6.68 7.30
CA GLN A 192 23.99 -8.07 6.90
C GLN A 192 25.00 -8.24 5.76
N LYS A 193 25.58 -7.12 5.27
CA LYS A 193 26.64 -7.10 4.25
C LYS A 193 26.28 -7.86 2.97
N TYR A 194 25.09 -7.62 2.43
CA TYR A 194 24.65 -8.14 1.13
C TYR A 194 23.88 -7.09 0.34
N GLN A 195 23.76 -7.30 -0.95
CA GLN A 195 22.89 -6.56 -1.85
C GLN A 195 21.94 -7.52 -2.56
N ALA A 196 20.83 -7.02 -3.07
CA ALA A 196 19.85 -7.82 -3.78
C ALA A 196 19.18 -7.02 -4.91
N ILE A 197 18.61 -7.75 -5.88
CA ILE A 197 17.92 -7.19 -7.03
C ILE A 197 16.44 -7.53 -6.95
N ILE A 198 15.60 -6.52 -7.17
CA ILE A 198 14.16 -6.71 -7.35
C ILE A 198 13.78 -6.22 -8.74
N ASP A 199 13.02 -7.03 -9.45
CA ASP A 199 12.51 -6.72 -10.78
C ASP A 199 10.97 -6.80 -10.77
N ASN A 200 10.32 -5.67 -11.00
CA ASN A 200 8.87 -5.52 -10.91
C ASN A 200 8.19 -5.81 -12.25
N LYS A 201 7.08 -6.52 -12.21
CA LYS A 201 6.31 -6.88 -13.41
C LYS A 201 4.83 -6.61 -13.17
N ALA A 202 4.31 -5.50 -13.69
CA ALA A 202 2.91 -5.11 -13.56
C ALA A 202 1.98 -5.98 -14.44
N TYR A 203 2.00 -7.28 -14.24
CA TYR A 203 1.20 -8.28 -14.97
C TYR A 203 0.40 -9.14 -13.99
N SER A 204 -0.84 -9.46 -14.37
CA SER A 204 -1.70 -10.37 -13.63
C SER A 204 -1.23 -11.84 -13.68
N GLU A 205 -0.49 -12.22 -14.73
CA GLU A 205 0.06 -13.56 -14.92
C GLU A 205 1.41 -13.47 -15.63
N TYR A 206 2.47 -13.28 -14.85
CA TYR A 206 3.83 -13.14 -15.36
C TYR A 206 4.53 -14.48 -15.55
N SER A 207 5.31 -14.58 -16.63
CA SER A 207 6.21 -15.68 -16.93
C SER A 207 7.55 -15.11 -17.41
N ILE A 208 8.66 -15.66 -16.96
CA ILE A 208 10.01 -15.20 -17.33
C ILE A 208 10.25 -15.59 -18.81
N SER A 209 10.31 -14.60 -19.69
CA SER A 209 10.68 -14.78 -21.08
C SER A 209 12.19 -15.00 -21.21
N GLY A 210 12.65 -15.51 -22.39
CA GLY A 210 14.08 -15.65 -22.65
C GLY A 210 14.86 -14.32 -22.56
N ASP A 211 14.23 -13.22 -22.98
CA ASP A 211 14.83 -11.87 -22.85
C ASP A 211 14.96 -11.44 -21.39
N HIS A 212 13.91 -11.65 -20.57
CA HIS A 212 13.96 -11.34 -19.13
C HIS A 212 14.96 -12.22 -18.37
N HIS A 213 15.05 -13.50 -18.71
CA HIS A 213 16.04 -14.41 -18.19
C HIS A 213 17.48 -13.90 -18.47
N ASN A 214 17.76 -13.60 -19.74
CA ASN A 214 19.07 -13.07 -20.13
C ASN A 214 19.41 -11.76 -19.42
N ARG A 215 18.42 -10.86 -19.25
CA ARG A 215 18.63 -9.62 -18.51
C ARG A 215 18.97 -9.87 -17.05
N MET A 216 18.23 -10.77 -16.38
CA MET A 216 18.49 -11.06 -14.98
C MET A 216 19.88 -11.67 -14.81
N VAL A 217 20.19 -12.74 -15.54
CA VAL A 217 21.45 -13.49 -15.34
C VAL A 217 22.65 -12.68 -15.86
N HIS A 218 22.64 -12.24 -17.11
CA HIS A 218 23.83 -11.70 -17.75
C HIS A 218 23.96 -10.18 -17.63
N ASN A 219 22.87 -9.44 -17.49
CA ASN A 219 22.96 -7.98 -17.41
C ASN A 219 22.94 -7.51 -15.95
N TYR A 220 22.04 -8.05 -15.11
CA TYR A 220 21.83 -7.52 -13.76
C TYR A 220 22.76 -8.18 -12.74
N LEU A 221 22.77 -9.50 -12.65
CA LEU A 221 23.56 -10.22 -11.65
C LEU A 221 25.05 -10.15 -11.92
N GLU A 222 25.50 -10.35 -13.16
CA GLU A 222 26.92 -10.28 -13.52
C GLU A 222 27.51 -8.86 -13.42
N HIS A 223 26.67 -7.82 -13.59
CA HIS A 223 27.13 -6.42 -13.61
C HIS A 223 26.63 -5.59 -12.42
N ILE A 224 26.27 -6.22 -11.31
CA ILE A 224 25.71 -5.52 -10.14
C ILE A 224 26.61 -4.42 -9.60
N THR A 225 27.92 -4.58 -9.68
CA THR A 225 28.90 -3.58 -9.25
C THR A 225 28.83 -2.28 -10.06
N GLY A 226 28.26 -2.31 -11.26
CA GLY A 226 28.02 -1.13 -12.07
C GLY A 226 26.84 -0.27 -11.58
N TYR A 227 25.96 -0.82 -10.74
CA TYR A 227 24.78 -0.14 -10.21
C TYR A 227 24.94 0.33 -8.78
N SER A 228 25.87 -0.24 -8.05
CA SER A 228 26.14 0.09 -6.66
C SER A 228 27.61 0.42 -6.44
N ASN A 229 27.86 1.40 -5.56
CA ASN A 229 29.21 1.67 -5.04
C ASN A 229 29.59 0.71 -3.89
N CYS A 230 28.93 -0.46 -3.84
CA CYS A 230 29.00 -1.43 -2.77
C CYS A 230 29.63 -2.73 -3.27
N SER A 231 30.56 -3.28 -2.51
CA SER A 231 31.26 -4.54 -2.83
C SER A 231 30.65 -5.78 -2.14
N TYR A 232 29.48 -5.64 -1.52
CA TYR A 232 28.83 -6.76 -0.84
C TYR A 232 28.36 -7.84 -1.83
N PRO A 233 28.41 -9.13 -1.43
CA PRO A 233 27.91 -10.20 -2.27
C PRO A 233 26.40 -10.06 -2.53
N ILE A 234 25.91 -10.65 -3.62
CA ILE A 234 24.49 -10.73 -3.93
C ILE A 234 23.87 -11.77 -3.01
N GLY A 235 22.87 -11.39 -2.22
CA GLY A 235 22.12 -12.25 -1.35
C GLY A 235 21.02 -13.02 -2.08
N PHE A 236 20.28 -12.32 -2.95
CA PHE A 236 19.19 -12.90 -3.74
C PHE A 236 18.77 -11.98 -4.88
N PHE A 237 18.00 -12.52 -5.81
CA PHE A 237 17.16 -11.74 -6.72
C PHE A 237 15.69 -12.12 -6.56
N SER A 238 14.76 -11.23 -6.93
CA SER A 238 13.34 -11.57 -6.88
C SER A 238 12.51 -10.81 -7.91
N TYR A 239 11.47 -11.48 -8.40
CA TYR A 239 10.41 -10.88 -9.20
C TYR A 239 9.20 -10.56 -8.35
N ILE A 240 8.62 -9.36 -8.53
CA ILE A 240 7.37 -8.96 -7.89
C ILE A 240 6.34 -8.67 -8.98
N ALA A 241 5.19 -9.36 -8.95
CA ALA A 241 4.15 -9.19 -9.95
C ALA A 241 2.73 -9.29 -9.35
N GLY A 242 1.71 -8.94 -10.12
CA GLY A 242 0.32 -9.19 -9.74
C GLY A 242 0.04 -10.68 -9.55
N GLY A 243 0.59 -11.52 -10.42
CA GLY A 243 0.53 -12.98 -10.34
C GLY A 243 1.55 -13.64 -11.25
N PHE A 244 1.65 -14.97 -11.17
CA PHE A 244 2.62 -15.77 -11.93
C PHE A 244 1.97 -16.98 -12.59
N THR A 245 2.55 -17.42 -13.72
CA THR A 245 2.19 -18.69 -14.36
C THR A 245 2.64 -19.89 -13.53
N LYS A 246 2.03 -21.06 -13.78
CA LYS A 246 2.39 -22.33 -13.09
C LYS A 246 3.85 -22.76 -13.28
N ASN A 247 4.55 -22.21 -14.25
CA ASN A 247 5.93 -22.59 -14.58
C ASN A 247 6.97 -21.72 -13.87
N ILE A 248 6.58 -20.74 -13.07
CA ILE A 248 7.50 -19.76 -12.48
C ILE A 248 8.61 -20.42 -11.66
N ASP A 249 8.31 -21.44 -10.87
CA ASP A 249 9.30 -22.15 -10.04
C ASP A 249 10.41 -22.78 -10.89
N LYS A 250 10.04 -23.41 -12.01
CA LYS A 250 11.02 -23.98 -12.94
C LYS A 250 11.89 -22.92 -13.61
N GLN A 251 11.30 -21.76 -13.89
CA GLN A 251 12.00 -20.65 -14.51
C GLN A 251 12.98 -20.00 -13.53
N ILE A 252 12.60 -19.80 -12.27
CA ILE A 252 13.50 -19.35 -11.21
C ILE A 252 14.65 -20.35 -11.01
N GLN A 253 14.35 -21.65 -10.92
CA GLN A 253 15.38 -22.69 -10.79
C GLN A 253 16.41 -22.64 -11.93
N LYS A 254 15.96 -22.37 -13.15
CA LYS A 254 16.87 -22.22 -14.29
C LYS A 254 17.84 -21.05 -14.09
N GLU A 255 17.33 -19.89 -13.67
CA GLU A 255 18.17 -18.70 -13.39
C GLU A 255 19.14 -18.93 -12.23
N VAL A 256 18.66 -19.59 -11.16
CA VAL A 256 19.48 -19.95 -10.00
C VAL A 256 20.61 -20.91 -10.40
N ASN A 257 20.31 -21.94 -11.21
CA ASN A 257 21.31 -22.90 -11.66
C ASN A 257 22.36 -22.26 -12.58
N GLU A 258 21.98 -21.28 -13.37
CA GLU A 258 22.88 -20.60 -14.31
C GLU A 258 23.73 -19.52 -13.61
N SER A 259 23.13 -18.71 -12.75
CA SER A 259 23.83 -17.61 -12.06
C SER A 259 24.57 -18.02 -10.79
N GLY A 260 24.15 -19.13 -10.16
CA GLY A 260 24.60 -19.51 -8.81
C GLY A 260 24.04 -18.65 -7.68
N ILE A 261 23.15 -17.70 -7.99
CA ILE A 261 22.54 -16.77 -7.01
C ILE A 261 21.12 -17.25 -6.69
N CYS A 262 20.78 -17.30 -5.41
CA CYS A 262 19.42 -17.63 -4.97
C CYS A 262 18.39 -16.62 -5.47
N GLY A 263 17.19 -17.10 -5.81
CA GLY A 263 16.13 -16.25 -6.34
C GLY A 263 14.74 -16.64 -5.89
N SER A 264 13.78 -15.75 -6.11
CA SER A 264 12.38 -16.00 -5.79
C SER A 264 11.42 -15.18 -6.66
N ALA A 265 10.15 -15.43 -6.48
CA ALA A 265 9.08 -14.58 -6.96
C ALA A 265 8.03 -14.41 -5.86
N ILE A 266 7.46 -13.24 -5.74
CA ILE A 266 6.38 -12.96 -4.79
C ILE A 266 5.27 -12.19 -5.48
N ASN A 267 4.01 -12.65 -5.37
CA ASN A 267 2.90 -11.86 -5.87
C ASN A 267 2.55 -10.71 -4.93
N VAL A 268 1.89 -9.70 -5.48
CA VAL A 268 1.55 -8.48 -4.72
C VAL A 268 0.71 -8.76 -3.49
N SER A 269 -0.19 -9.75 -3.52
CA SER A 269 -1.02 -10.12 -2.37
C SER A 269 -0.16 -10.66 -1.22
N ASN A 270 0.81 -11.53 -1.51
CA ASN A 270 1.74 -12.06 -0.51
C ASN A 270 2.73 -10.99 -0.04
N MET A 271 3.13 -10.06 -0.93
CA MET A 271 3.96 -8.91 -0.53
C MET A 271 3.22 -8.01 0.47
N ILE A 272 1.95 -7.74 0.26
CA ILE A 272 1.10 -6.99 1.21
C ILE A 272 1.03 -7.73 2.56
N ARG A 273 0.79 -9.04 2.54
CA ARG A 273 0.77 -9.85 3.78
C ARG A 273 2.11 -9.83 4.51
N LEU A 274 3.21 -9.86 3.78
CA LEU A 274 4.55 -9.74 4.35
C LEU A 274 4.76 -8.39 5.04
N VAL A 275 4.30 -7.30 4.42
CA VAL A 275 4.30 -5.95 5.02
C VAL A 275 3.45 -5.91 6.29
N GLU A 276 2.23 -6.45 6.27
CA GLU A 276 1.35 -6.55 7.43
C GLU A 276 1.99 -7.37 8.57
N ASN A 277 2.68 -8.46 8.21
CA ASN A 277 3.38 -9.31 9.16
C ASN A 277 4.58 -8.61 9.80
N ASN A 278 5.31 -7.80 9.02
CA ASN A 278 6.41 -6.99 9.54
C ASN A 278 5.96 -5.98 10.60
N GLN A 279 4.73 -5.46 10.51
CA GLN A 279 4.17 -4.59 11.55
C GLN A 279 4.00 -5.30 12.90
N LYS A 280 3.83 -6.62 12.89
CA LYS A 280 3.64 -7.45 14.10
C LYS A 280 4.95 -8.00 14.64
N LYS A 281 5.82 -8.52 13.78
CA LYS A 281 6.98 -9.35 14.15
C LYS A 281 8.35 -8.71 13.87
N HIS A 282 8.42 -7.55 13.22
CA HIS A 282 9.68 -6.90 12.81
C HIS A 282 10.68 -7.85 12.16
N LEU A 283 10.52 -8.05 10.86
CA LEU A 283 11.42 -8.89 10.07
C LEU A 283 12.80 -8.25 9.96
N THR A 284 13.84 -9.02 10.26
CA THR A 284 15.23 -8.60 10.08
C THR A 284 15.63 -8.72 8.60
N HIS A 285 16.70 -8.03 8.18
CA HIS A 285 17.26 -8.21 6.83
C HIS A 285 17.69 -9.66 6.58
N GLN A 286 18.13 -10.39 7.63
CA GLN A 286 18.42 -11.82 7.51
C GLN A 286 17.15 -12.63 7.23
N SER A 287 16.07 -12.40 7.95
CA SER A 287 14.78 -13.08 7.71
C SER A 287 14.25 -12.81 6.31
N ILE A 288 14.42 -11.58 5.81
CA ILE A 288 14.07 -11.22 4.43
C ILE A 288 14.97 -11.97 3.44
N LYS A 289 16.29 -12.02 3.68
CA LYS A 289 17.21 -12.77 2.83
C LYS A 289 16.83 -14.26 2.77
N ASP A 290 16.57 -14.90 3.91
CA ASP A 290 16.22 -16.30 3.98
C ASP A 290 14.92 -16.58 3.22
N LEU A 291 13.89 -15.72 3.39
CA LEU A 291 12.62 -15.83 2.69
C LEU A 291 12.77 -15.66 1.17
N PHE A 292 13.56 -14.69 0.73
CA PHE A 292 13.71 -14.39 -0.68
C PHE A 292 14.75 -15.30 -1.39
N SER A 293 15.42 -16.20 -0.66
CA SER A 293 16.40 -17.15 -1.18
C SER A 293 15.87 -18.59 -1.35
N ILE A 294 14.54 -18.78 -1.34
CA ILE A 294 13.94 -20.13 -1.35
C ILE A 294 13.90 -20.82 -2.72
N ASN A 295 14.38 -20.15 -3.76
CA ASN A 295 14.51 -20.65 -5.14
C ASN A 295 13.19 -21.10 -5.80
N ARG A 296 12.08 -20.48 -5.43
CA ARG A 296 10.72 -20.68 -5.97
C ARG A 296 9.82 -19.49 -5.63
N GLN A 297 8.55 -19.58 -6.03
CA GLN A 297 7.56 -18.61 -5.62
C GLN A 297 7.34 -18.67 -4.09
N ILE A 298 7.34 -17.49 -3.46
CA ILE A 298 7.00 -17.31 -2.05
C ILE A 298 5.48 -17.39 -1.90
N VAL A 299 5.03 -18.29 -1.03
CA VAL A 299 3.62 -18.50 -0.68
C VAL A 299 3.37 -18.12 0.77
N LEU A 300 2.11 -17.95 1.15
CA LEU A 300 1.72 -17.47 2.46
C LEU A 300 2.30 -18.29 3.62
N SER A 301 2.33 -19.63 3.48
CA SER A 301 2.88 -20.54 4.48
C SER A 301 4.40 -20.41 4.73
N ASP A 302 5.12 -19.66 3.92
CA ASP A 302 6.57 -19.48 4.10
C ASP A 302 6.90 -18.43 5.17
N PHE A 303 5.92 -17.59 5.56
CA PHE A 303 6.15 -16.47 6.48
C PHE A 303 5.00 -16.21 7.48
N GLU A 304 3.98 -17.02 7.52
CA GLU A 304 2.94 -17.04 8.60
C GLU A 304 3.34 -17.91 9.83
#